data_c885edc1c4c0979023231ede1fa79ed1
#
_entry.id   c885edc1c4c0979023231ede1fa79ed1
#
_cell.length_a   1.000
_cell.length_b   1.000
_cell.length_c   1.000
_cell.angle_alpha   90.00
_cell.angle_beta   90.00
_cell.angle_gamma   90.00
#
_symmetry.space_group_name_H-M   'P 1'
#
loop_
_entity.id
_entity.type
_entity.pdbx_description
1 polymer ?
#
loop_
_entity_poly.entity_id
_entity_poly.type
_entity_poly.pdbx_seq_one_letter_code
_entity_poly.pdbx_strand_id
1 'polypeptide(L)'
;QPRSRGLGDVYKRQEVDDIFNSPESDKNLVLKTERLLRARFRQNRKAHLGPDISNRRTLVTSILNSHSIKSYIESESEGNQKKSIKLQKKASKYVWEICSDMSYPFIYLYDRALTWFWNSRYENLEVLNFEEIRKIAPSTSLIFSPCHRSHIDYLALSYLLYYKDLMLPQIVAGKNLNLPLVGPLLRKGGAFFMRRSFSNNRLYSVVFYEHLKKLMQRGHSIEFFPEGGRSRSGKLMPPRPGIISMILRSFLGMDEKQVSFVPISINYEKVLEGNSYINEVMGAEKKKENLKDIFSVFRDFRNYLGEAYLQFGEPINLNALLKEYPLSDYSSEKDWLFKVTPVLGKKIMTTINDSTVVTSTALFSLCLLYTSDAADDMQC
;
A
#
# COMPACT_ATOMS: atom_id res chain seq x y z
N GLN A 1 -23.95 2.54 -21.12
CA GLN A 1 -24.28 1.17 -20.70
C GLN A 1 -24.40 1.12 -19.18
N PRO A 2 -25.40 0.44 -18.60
CA PRO A 2 -25.52 0.32 -17.16
C PRO A 2 -24.32 -0.47 -16.65
N ARG A 3 -23.60 0.12 -15.69
CA ARG A 3 -22.45 -0.48 -14.98
C ARG A 3 -22.84 -1.88 -14.51
N SER A 4 -22.06 -2.89 -14.83
CA SER A 4 -22.24 -4.28 -14.37
C SER A 4 -22.17 -4.29 -12.85
N ARG A 5 -23.32 -4.24 -12.19
CA ARG A 5 -23.43 -4.51 -10.75
C ARG A 5 -23.10 -5.97 -10.56
N GLY A 6 -22.04 -6.28 -9.80
CA GLY A 6 -21.61 -7.63 -9.57
C GLY A 6 -22.71 -8.50 -8.92
N LEU A 7 -22.71 -9.82 -9.17
CA LEU A 7 -23.64 -10.79 -8.59
C LEU A 7 -23.84 -10.60 -7.06
N GLY A 8 -22.79 -10.16 -6.33
CA GLY A 8 -22.88 -9.84 -4.91
C GLY A 8 -23.85 -8.71 -4.56
N ASP A 9 -24.04 -7.71 -5.45
CA ASP A 9 -25.00 -6.62 -5.23
C ASP A 9 -26.44 -7.05 -5.48
N VAL A 10 -26.67 -8.04 -6.33
CA VAL A 10 -27.99 -8.61 -6.60
C VAL A 10 -28.47 -9.43 -5.40
N TYR A 11 -27.61 -10.32 -4.86
CA TYR A 11 -27.91 -11.06 -3.63
C TYR A 11 -28.11 -10.15 -2.42
N LYS A 12 -27.31 -9.09 -2.29
CA LYS A 12 -27.44 -8.06 -1.24
C LYS A 12 -28.77 -7.31 -1.30
N ARG A 13 -29.31 -7.08 -2.49
CA ARG A 13 -30.65 -6.48 -2.67
C ARG A 13 -31.77 -7.45 -2.31
N GLN A 14 -31.68 -8.68 -2.76
CA GLN A 14 -32.71 -9.69 -2.55
C GLN A 14 -32.98 -9.94 -1.05
N GLU A 15 -31.92 -10.05 -0.21
CA GLU A 15 -32.09 -10.16 1.23
C GLU A 15 -32.74 -8.94 1.88
N VAL A 16 -32.50 -7.74 1.35
CA VAL A 16 -33.16 -6.51 1.85
C VAL A 16 -34.62 -6.45 1.40
N ASP A 17 -34.90 -6.79 0.14
CA ASP A 17 -36.26 -6.81 -0.41
C ASP A 17 -37.13 -7.88 0.28
N ASP A 18 -36.57 -9.03 0.63
CA ASP A 18 -37.25 -10.10 1.38
C ASP A 18 -37.65 -9.66 2.81
N ILE A 19 -36.86 -8.79 3.42
CA ILE A 19 -37.19 -8.23 4.75
C ILE A 19 -38.31 -7.19 4.64
N PHE A 20 -38.28 -6.32 3.66
CA PHE A 20 -39.30 -5.28 3.49
C PHE A 20 -40.64 -5.85 3.01
N ASN A 21 -40.65 -7.00 2.34
CA ASN A 21 -41.84 -7.68 1.85
C ASN A 21 -42.42 -8.71 2.83
N SER A 22 -41.84 -8.85 4.05
CA SER A 22 -42.34 -9.81 5.05
C SER A 22 -43.54 -9.23 5.83
N PRO A 23 -44.61 -10.00 6.09
CA PRO A 23 -45.83 -9.52 6.78
C PRO A 23 -45.66 -9.41 8.31
N GLU A 24 -44.46 -9.13 8.81
CA GLU A 24 -44.16 -9.03 10.25
C GLU A 24 -44.43 -7.62 10.79
N SER A 25 -44.68 -7.55 12.12
CA SER A 25 -44.90 -6.27 12.80
C SER A 25 -43.65 -5.37 12.69
N ASP A 26 -43.84 -4.06 12.56
CA ASP A 26 -42.78 -3.04 12.38
C ASP A 26 -41.63 -3.16 13.40
N LYS A 27 -41.89 -3.56 14.65
CA LYS A 27 -40.86 -3.75 15.67
C LYS A 27 -39.95 -4.93 15.40
N ASN A 28 -40.47 -6.05 14.88
CA ASN A 28 -39.66 -7.20 14.46
C ASN A 28 -38.85 -6.92 13.23
N LEU A 29 -39.39 -6.16 12.29
CA LEU A 29 -38.69 -5.70 11.10
C LEU A 29 -37.49 -4.82 11.45
N VAL A 30 -37.66 -3.86 12.34
CA VAL A 30 -36.55 -2.99 12.83
C VAL A 30 -35.44 -3.82 13.48
N LEU A 31 -35.78 -4.77 14.35
CA LEU A 31 -34.81 -5.61 15.04
C LEU A 31 -34.06 -6.55 14.06
N LYS A 32 -34.74 -7.11 13.07
CA LYS A 32 -34.11 -7.93 12.02
C LYS A 32 -33.17 -7.09 11.18
N THR A 33 -33.61 -5.94 10.74
CA THR A 33 -32.80 -5.00 9.95
C THR A 33 -31.56 -4.56 10.73
N GLU A 34 -31.70 -4.23 12.01
CA GLU A 34 -30.58 -3.86 12.87
C GLU A 34 -29.56 -5.01 13.03
N ARG A 35 -30.04 -6.24 13.25
CA ARG A 35 -29.17 -7.43 13.35
C ARG A 35 -28.40 -7.67 12.05
N LEU A 36 -29.05 -7.56 10.89
CA LEU A 36 -28.40 -7.69 9.59
C LEU A 36 -27.39 -6.60 9.33
N LEU A 37 -27.72 -5.35 9.61
CA LEU A 37 -26.78 -4.24 9.47
C LEU A 37 -25.56 -4.42 10.37
N ARG A 38 -25.77 -4.85 11.62
CA ARG A 38 -24.65 -5.17 12.54
C ARG A 38 -23.81 -6.36 12.07
N ALA A 39 -24.43 -7.40 11.51
CA ALA A 39 -23.73 -8.56 10.97
C ALA A 39 -22.90 -8.16 9.73
N ARG A 40 -23.50 -7.43 8.77
CA ARG A 40 -22.80 -6.89 7.59
C ARG A 40 -21.65 -5.96 7.98
N PHE A 41 -21.89 -5.05 8.93
CA PHE A 41 -20.82 -4.18 9.44
C PHE A 41 -19.64 -4.96 10.01
N ARG A 42 -19.92 -6.04 10.78
CA ARG A 42 -18.85 -6.90 11.32
C ARG A 42 -18.13 -7.67 10.22
N GLN A 43 -18.85 -8.21 9.23
CA GLN A 43 -18.29 -8.94 8.10
C GLN A 43 -17.40 -8.02 7.25
N ASN A 44 -17.89 -6.86 6.85
CA ASN A 44 -17.12 -5.89 6.07
C ASN A 44 -15.90 -5.39 6.86
N ARG A 45 -16.07 -5.12 8.16
CA ARG A 45 -14.95 -4.76 9.01
C ARG A 45 -13.86 -5.82 9.02
N LYS A 46 -14.22 -7.10 9.12
CA LYS A 46 -13.26 -8.22 9.09
C LYS A 46 -12.61 -8.35 7.72
N ALA A 47 -13.37 -8.21 6.64
CA ALA A 47 -12.84 -8.28 5.29
C ALA A 47 -11.78 -7.19 5.03
N HIS A 48 -12.06 -5.95 5.42
CA HIS A 48 -11.19 -4.82 5.09
C HIS A 48 -10.04 -4.58 6.09
N LEU A 49 -10.23 -4.90 7.38
CA LEU A 49 -9.16 -4.78 8.38
C LEU A 49 -8.28 -6.03 8.52
N GLY A 50 -8.68 -7.14 7.91
CA GLY A 50 -7.98 -8.40 7.99
C GLY A 50 -8.34 -9.25 9.23
N PRO A 51 -7.64 -10.39 9.41
CA PRO A 51 -7.98 -11.38 10.42
C PRO A 51 -7.73 -10.91 11.86
N ASP A 52 -6.79 -10.00 12.06
CA ASP A 52 -6.46 -9.44 13.38
C ASP A 52 -6.94 -7.98 13.49
N ILE A 53 -8.10 -7.82 14.11
CA ILE A 53 -8.73 -6.53 14.37
C ILE A 53 -8.22 -5.89 15.68
N SER A 54 -7.11 -6.35 16.21
CA SER A 54 -6.54 -5.81 17.44
C SER A 54 -6.23 -4.32 17.31
N ASN A 55 -6.44 -3.60 18.42
CA ASN A 55 -6.17 -2.17 18.43
C ASN A 55 -4.65 -1.89 18.40
N ARG A 56 -4.28 -0.65 18.04
CA ARG A 56 -2.89 -0.20 17.98
C ARG A 56 -2.10 -0.49 19.26
N ARG A 57 -2.74 -0.36 20.45
CA ARG A 57 -2.07 -0.62 21.74
C ARG A 57 -1.62 -2.07 21.86
N THR A 58 -2.46 -3.02 21.45
CA THR A 58 -2.13 -4.45 21.45
C THR A 58 -0.95 -4.74 20.52
N LEU A 59 -0.93 -4.16 19.32
CA LEU A 59 0.21 -4.28 18.40
C LEU A 59 1.48 -3.69 19.02
N VAL A 60 1.42 -2.48 19.55
CA VAL A 60 2.56 -1.82 20.23
C VAL A 60 3.09 -2.69 21.37
N THR A 61 2.23 -3.21 22.23
CA THR A 61 2.61 -4.07 23.35
C THR A 61 3.25 -5.37 22.86
N SER A 62 2.70 -6.00 21.80
CA SER A 62 3.25 -7.24 21.24
C SER A 62 4.64 -7.04 20.62
N ILE A 63 4.90 -5.89 20.00
CA ILE A 63 6.20 -5.53 19.45
C ILE A 63 7.21 -5.30 20.58
N LEU A 64 6.86 -4.48 21.59
CA LEU A 64 7.75 -4.17 22.71
C LEU A 64 8.13 -5.41 23.52
N ASN A 65 7.24 -6.41 23.58
CA ASN A 65 7.47 -7.67 24.27
C ASN A 65 8.16 -8.73 23.41
N SER A 66 8.53 -8.42 22.15
CA SER A 66 9.22 -9.36 21.29
C SER A 66 10.60 -9.72 21.83
N HIS A 67 11.03 -10.98 21.56
CA HIS A 67 12.35 -11.47 21.96
C HIS A 67 13.47 -10.59 21.39
N SER A 68 13.40 -10.22 20.11
CA SER A 68 14.42 -9.40 19.44
C SER A 68 14.64 -8.04 20.11
N ILE A 69 13.59 -7.37 20.56
CA ILE A 69 13.72 -6.08 21.24
C ILE A 69 14.27 -6.27 22.66
N LYS A 70 13.80 -7.28 23.39
CA LYS A 70 14.30 -7.57 24.74
C LYS A 70 15.78 -7.95 24.74
N SER A 71 16.17 -8.90 23.89
CA SER A 71 17.57 -9.31 23.75
C SER A 71 18.48 -8.17 23.31
N TYR A 72 18.02 -7.30 22.40
CA TYR A 72 18.77 -6.11 22.01
C TYR A 72 18.98 -5.16 23.20
N ILE A 73 17.93 -4.91 24.00
CA ILE A 73 18.03 -4.03 25.17
C ILE A 73 18.95 -4.62 26.22
N GLU A 74 18.87 -5.93 26.47
CA GLU A 74 19.73 -6.66 27.41
C GLU A 74 21.20 -6.57 26.98
N SER A 75 21.50 -6.89 25.73
CA SER A 75 22.88 -6.84 25.21
C SER A 75 23.47 -5.43 25.25
N GLU A 76 22.70 -4.41 24.87
CA GLU A 76 23.20 -3.04 24.86
C GLU A 76 23.27 -2.41 26.25
N SER A 77 22.45 -2.86 27.19
CA SER A 77 22.47 -2.31 28.56
C SER A 77 23.64 -2.83 29.43
N GLU A 78 24.21 -3.98 29.07
CA GLU A 78 25.34 -4.59 29.79
C GLU A 78 25.11 -4.67 31.33
N GLY A 79 23.88 -5.02 31.73
CA GLY A 79 23.47 -5.06 33.13
C GLY A 79 23.16 -3.70 33.78
N ASN A 80 23.37 -2.59 33.09
CA ASN A 80 23.05 -1.25 33.61
C ASN A 80 21.54 -0.94 33.54
N GLN A 81 20.89 -0.99 34.68
CA GLN A 81 19.43 -0.77 34.80
C GLN A 81 18.96 0.60 34.28
N LYS A 82 19.71 1.68 34.50
CA LYS A 82 19.36 3.02 34.00
C LYS A 82 19.44 3.08 32.48
N LYS A 83 20.45 2.44 31.87
CA LYS A 83 20.61 2.32 30.41
C LYS A 83 19.47 1.49 29.79
N SER A 84 19.09 0.38 30.45
CA SER A 84 17.97 -0.48 30.04
C SER A 84 16.65 0.31 30.00
N ILE A 85 16.29 1.01 31.08
CA ILE A 85 15.06 1.84 31.13
C ILE A 85 15.07 2.91 30.03
N LYS A 86 16.21 3.56 29.77
CA LYS A 86 16.35 4.56 28.70
C LYS A 86 16.10 3.94 27.31
N LEU A 87 16.65 2.75 27.06
CA LEU A 87 16.46 2.01 25.81
C LEU A 87 15.00 1.56 25.64
N GLN A 88 14.35 1.07 26.68
CA GLN A 88 12.93 0.69 26.67
C GLN A 88 12.03 1.90 26.33
N LYS A 89 12.23 3.06 26.96
CA LYS A 89 11.51 4.29 26.64
C LYS A 89 11.73 4.71 25.18
N LYS A 90 12.98 4.58 24.69
CA LYS A 90 13.32 4.90 23.30
C LYS A 90 12.68 3.92 22.31
N ALA A 91 12.68 2.62 22.61
CA ALA A 91 11.97 1.61 21.82
C ALA A 91 10.47 1.90 21.76
N SER A 92 9.83 2.15 22.89
CA SER A 92 8.42 2.56 22.96
C SER A 92 8.13 3.77 22.08
N LYS A 93 8.94 4.83 22.15
CA LYS A 93 8.80 6.00 21.28
C LYS A 93 8.87 5.64 19.80
N TYR A 94 9.77 4.73 19.41
CA TYR A 94 9.89 4.29 18.01
C TYR A 94 8.70 3.47 17.57
N VAL A 95 8.20 2.54 18.38
CA VAL A 95 7.02 1.75 18.04
C VAL A 95 5.80 2.66 17.82
N TRP A 96 5.56 3.65 18.72
CA TRP A 96 4.49 4.63 18.57
C TRP A 96 4.70 5.56 17.37
N GLU A 97 5.95 5.86 16.98
CA GLU A 97 6.26 6.63 15.77
C GLU A 97 5.89 5.83 14.51
N ILE A 98 6.16 4.53 14.48
CA ILE A 98 5.99 3.66 13.32
C ILE A 98 4.54 3.23 13.14
N CYS A 99 3.91 2.62 14.15
CA CYS A 99 2.65 1.90 14.01
C CYS A 99 1.49 2.73 13.44
N SER A 100 0.74 2.12 12.53
CA SER A 100 -0.56 2.60 12.05
C SER A 100 -1.64 2.52 13.15
N ASP A 101 -2.81 3.08 12.89
CA ASP A 101 -3.99 3.09 13.77
C ASP A 101 -5.27 2.94 12.94
N MET A 102 -5.30 1.87 12.13
CA MET A 102 -6.38 1.66 11.15
C MET A 102 -7.75 1.63 11.82
N SER A 103 -8.69 2.40 11.28
CA SER A 103 -10.02 2.59 11.85
C SER A 103 -11.10 2.37 10.81
N TYR A 104 -11.95 1.36 10.98
CA TYR A 104 -12.99 1.03 10.01
C TYR A 104 -14.01 2.16 9.79
N PRO A 105 -14.50 2.88 10.80
CA PRO A 105 -15.39 4.04 10.58
C PRO A 105 -14.72 5.13 9.73
N PHE A 106 -13.40 5.32 9.91
CA PHE A 106 -12.63 6.27 9.11
C PHE A 106 -12.47 5.79 7.66
N ILE A 107 -12.18 4.50 7.46
CA ILE A 107 -12.09 3.88 6.14
C ILE A 107 -13.42 4.02 5.38
N TYR A 108 -14.54 3.78 6.05
CA TYR A 108 -15.87 3.96 5.46
C TYR A 108 -16.14 5.41 5.01
N LEU A 109 -15.79 6.39 5.85
CA LEU A 109 -15.91 7.80 5.47
C LEU A 109 -14.99 8.16 4.29
N TYR A 110 -13.78 7.62 4.32
CA TYR A 110 -12.78 7.83 3.30
C TYR A 110 -13.19 7.23 1.95
N ASP A 111 -13.79 6.02 1.97
CA ASP A 111 -14.38 5.41 0.78
C ASP A 111 -15.42 6.32 0.13
N ARG A 112 -16.33 6.92 0.91
CA ARG A 112 -17.33 7.86 0.37
C ARG A 112 -16.69 9.07 -0.29
N ALA A 113 -15.65 9.63 0.31
CA ALA A 113 -14.90 10.75 -0.27
C ALA A 113 -14.15 10.34 -1.54
N LEU A 114 -13.52 9.16 -1.56
CA LEU A 114 -12.82 8.64 -2.73
C LEU A 114 -13.78 8.29 -3.86
N THR A 115 -14.93 7.68 -3.57
CA THR A 115 -15.96 7.39 -4.57
C THR A 115 -16.41 8.68 -5.28
N TRP A 116 -16.67 9.74 -4.52
CA TRP A 116 -17.00 11.03 -5.09
C TRP A 116 -15.84 11.59 -5.92
N PHE A 117 -14.60 11.51 -5.43
CA PHE A 117 -13.41 11.97 -6.14
C PHE A 117 -13.22 11.22 -7.48
N TRP A 118 -13.22 9.89 -7.48
CA TRP A 118 -13.04 9.07 -8.68
C TRP A 118 -14.15 9.34 -9.71
N ASN A 119 -15.40 9.35 -9.28
CA ASN A 119 -16.54 9.61 -10.18
C ASN A 119 -16.57 11.03 -10.74
N SER A 120 -15.95 12.02 -10.09
CA SER A 120 -15.92 13.40 -10.54
C SER A 120 -14.71 13.73 -11.42
N ARG A 121 -13.64 12.92 -11.38
CA ARG A 121 -12.36 13.23 -12.02
C ARG A 121 -11.96 12.26 -13.11
N TYR A 122 -12.25 11.00 -12.92
CA TYR A 122 -11.91 9.94 -13.85
C TYR A 122 -13.17 9.35 -14.47
N GLU A 123 -13.07 8.99 -15.74
CA GLU A 123 -14.14 8.29 -16.45
C GLU A 123 -14.27 6.87 -15.95
N ASN A 124 -13.14 6.22 -15.81
CA ASN A 124 -13.06 4.83 -15.36
C ASN A 124 -11.77 4.58 -14.59
N LEU A 125 -11.83 3.63 -13.66
CA LEU A 125 -10.68 2.98 -13.05
C LEU A 125 -10.67 1.54 -13.54
N GLU A 126 -9.90 1.28 -14.59
CA GLU A 126 -9.82 -0.05 -15.19
C GLU A 126 -8.84 -0.93 -14.42
N VAL A 127 -9.23 -2.18 -14.20
CA VAL A 127 -8.48 -3.13 -13.38
C VAL A 127 -8.23 -4.39 -14.17
N LEU A 128 -6.95 -4.71 -14.37
CA LEU A 128 -6.49 -5.82 -15.19
C LEU A 128 -5.75 -6.86 -14.33
N ASN A 129 -5.94 -8.14 -14.65
CA ASN A 129 -5.26 -9.30 -14.03
C ASN A 129 -5.49 -9.44 -12.51
N PHE A 130 -6.65 -9.01 -11.99
CA PHE A 130 -6.94 -9.02 -10.56
C PHE A 130 -7.36 -10.40 -10.01
N GLU A 131 -7.89 -11.27 -10.85
CA GLU A 131 -8.50 -12.54 -10.40
C GLU A 131 -7.49 -13.50 -9.76
N GLU A 132 -6.24 -13.48 -10.19
CA GLU A 132 -5.18 -14.27 -9.57
C GLU A 132 -4.87 -13.79 -8.15
N ILE A 133 -4.82 -12.49 -7.96
CA ILE A 133 -4.63 -11.87 -6.63
C ILE A 133 -5.76 -12.26 -5.70
N ARG A 134 -7.00 -12.24 -6.20
CA ARG A 134 -8.18 -12.63 -5.43
C ARG A 134 -8.13 -14.09 -4.95
N LYS A 135 -7.58 -14.99 -5.78
CA LYS A 135 -7.44 -16.41 -5.43
C LYS A 135 -6.43 -16.64 -4.30
N ILE A 136 -5.28 -15.94 -4.32
CA ILE A 136 -4.20 -16.15 -3.35
C ILE A 136 -4.39 -15.34 -2.06
N ALA A 137 -5.13 -14.23 -2.09
CA ALA A 137 -5.32 -13.33 -0.95
C ALA A 137 -5.78 -13.98 0.36
N PRO A 138 -6.68 -15.01 0.36
CA PRO A 138 -7.13 -15.64 1.60
C PRO A 138 -6.05 -16.38 2.38
N SER A 139 -5.01 -16.89 1.69
CA SER A 139 -3.96 -17.75 2.26
C SER A 139 -2.57 -17.11 2.31
N THR A 140 -2.40 -15.94 1.69
CA THR A 140 -1.10 -15.33 1.45
C THR A 140 -1.07 -13.88 1.98
N SER A 141 -0.05 -13.52 2.73
CA SER A 141 0.22 -12.12 3.07
C SER A 141 0.75 -11.40 1.83
N LEU A 142 -0.01 -10.43 1.32
CA LEU A 142 0.31 -9.74 0.08
C LEU A 142 1.14 -8.49 0.34
N ILE A 143 2.23 -8.35 -0.41
CA ILE A 143 3.09 -7.18 -0.40
C ILE A 143 2.88 -6.44 -1.72
N PHE A 144 1.97 -5.50 -1.74
CA PHE A 144 1.68 -4.69 -2.91
C PHE A 144 2.84 -3.73 -3.22
N SER A 145 3.32 -3.78 -4.43
CA SER A 145 4.48 -3.03 -4.90
C SER A 145 4.13 -2.24 -6.16
N PRO A 146 3.32 -1.18 -6.05
CA PRO A 146 2.97 -0.35 -7.20
C PRO A 146 4.12 0.54 -7.65
N CYS A 147 4.18 0.89 -8.94
CA CYS A 147 4.97 2.03 -9.40
C CYS A 147 4.41 3.33 -8.80
N HIS A 148 5.24 4.37 -8.71
CA HIS A 148 4.83 5.62 -8.06
C HIS A 148 4.85 6.79 -9.03
N ARG A 149 3.67 7.25 -9.44
CA ARG A 149 3.50 8.35 -10.41
C ARG A 149 2.79 9.56 -9.83
N SER A 150 1.87 9.33 -8.89
CA SER A 150 1.01 10.37 -8.31
C SER A 150 0.78 10.16 -6.82
N HIS A 151 0.39 11.21 -6.13
CA HIS A 151 -0.08 11.12 -4.74
C HIS A 151 -1.40 10.36 -4.59
N ILE A 152 -2.10 10.07 -5.68
CA ILE A 152 -3.34 9.29 -5.64
C ILE A 152 -3.11 7.78 -5.82
N ASP A 153 -1.90 7.31 -6.08
CA ASP A 153 -1.62 5.90 -6.34
C ASP A 153 -2.08 4.99 -5.18
N TYR A 154 -1.67 5.33 -3.95
CA TYR A 154 -2.08 4.57 -2.75
C TYR A 154 -3.58 4.69 -2.45
N LEU A 155 -4.22 5.78 -2.91
CA LEU A 155 -5.66 5.95 -2.81
C LEU A 155 -6.40 5.08 -3.82
N ALA A 156 -5.88 4.98 -5.05
CA ALA A 156 -6.44 4.16 -6.12
C ALA A 156 -6.44 2.68 -5.73
N LEU A 157 -5.31 2.18 -5.23
CA LEU A 157 -5.19 0.79 -4.79
C LEU A 157 -6.09 0.50 -3.59
N SER A 158 -6.07 1.34 -2.56
CA SER A 158 -6.95 1.18 -1.39
C SER A 158 -8.44 1.21 -1.76
N TYR A 159 -8.84 2.13 -2.64
CA TYR A 159 -10.20 2.23 -3.15
C TYR A 159 -10.62 0.96 -3.89
N LEU A 160 -9.76 0.47 -4.80
CA LEU A 160 -10.00 -0.77 -5.53
C LEU A 160 -10.18 -1.97 -4.59
N LEU A 161 -9.25 -2.17 -3.65
CA LEU A 161 -9.29 -3.31 -2.73
C LEU A 161 -10.54 -3.27 -1.84
N TYR A 162 -10.96 -2.07 -1.41
CA TYR A 162 -12.22 -1.89 -0.69
C TYR A 162 -13.43 -2.35 -1.52
N TYR A 163 -13.49 -1.94 -2.80
CA TYR A 163 -14.57 -2.34 -3.71
C TYR A 163 -14.59 -3.83 -4.06
N LYS A 164 -13.42 -4.47 -4.01
CA LYS A 164 -13.26 -5.90 -4.29
C LYS A 164 -13.40 -6.78 -3.03
N ASP A 165 -13.84 -6.20 -1.90
CA ASP A 165 -13.97 -6.87 -0.60
C ASP A 165 -12.68 -7.56 -0.13
N LEU A 166 -11.52 -6.98 -0.46
CA LEU A 166 -10.22 -7.43 0.02
C LEU A 166 -9.69 -6.57 1.18
N MET A 167 -8.76 -7.16 1.91
CA MET A 167 -8.10 -6.49 3.02
C MET A 167 -7.28 -5.30 2.53
N LEU A 168 -7.47 -4.15 3.18
CA LEU A 168 -6.69 -2.94 2.91
C LEU A 168 -5.26 -3.10 3.42
N PRO A 169 -4.25 -2.64 2.65
CA PRO A 169 -2.87 -2.75 3.04
C PRO A 169 -2.49 -1.77 4.14
N GLN A 170 -1.49 -2.14 4.91
CA GLN A 170 -0.71 -1.22 5.73
C GLN A 170 0.30 -0.51 4.83
N ILE A 171 0.20 0.82 4.70
CA ILE A 171 0.92 1.60 3.70
C ILE A 171 2.20 2.18 4.30
N VAL A 172 3.34 1.91 3.67
CA VAL A 172 4.64 2.50 4.06
C VAL A 172 4.68 3.97 3.65
N ALA A 173 4.71 4.86 4.63
CA ALA A 173 4.78 6.30 4.41
C ALA A 173 6.09 6.90 4.95
N GLY A 174 6.59 7.94 4.31
CA GLY A 174 7.75 8.67 4.81
C GLY A 174 7.45 9.43 6.11
N LYS A 175 8.38 9.42 7.07
CA LYS A 175 8.22 10.14 8.35
C LYS A 175 7.91 11.63 8.18
N ASN A 176 8.33 12.25 7.08
CA ASN A 176 8.02 13.65 6.76
C ASN A 176 6.51 13.94 6.65
N LEU A 177 5.68 12.92 6.39
CA LEU A 177 4.22 13.02 6.36
C LEU A 177 3.57 12.88 7.75
N ASN A 178 4.35 12.51 8.78
CA ASN A 178 3.85 12.37 10.15
C ASN A 178 3.75 13.73 10.87
N LEU A 179 2.96 14.63 10.32
CA LEU A 179 2.69 15.95 10.88
C LEU A 179 1.51 15.92 11.85
N PRO A 180 1.37 16.89 12.77
CA PRO A 180 0.40 16.84 13.87
C PRO A 180 -1.06 16.58 13.45
N LEU A 181 -1.53 17.16 12.36
CA LEU A 181 -2.91 16.99 11.88
C LEU A 181 -3.06 15.84 10.88
N VAL A 182 -2.06 15.67 10.02
CA VAL A 182 -2.11 14.73 8.88
C VAL A 182 -1.65 13.32 9.29
N GLY A 183 -0.62 13.23 10.12
CA GLY A 183 -0.12 11.95 10.60
C GLY A 183 -1.20 11.07 11.22
N PRO A 184 -2.01 11.57 12.17
CA PRO A 184 -3.15 10.81 12.72
C PRO A 184 -4.18 10.38 11.67
N LEU A 185 -4.47 11.24 10.69
CA LEU A 185 -5.40 10.94 9.61
C LEU A 185 -4.88 9.80 8.72
N LEU A 186 -3.64 9.90 8.25
CA LEU A 186 -2.99 8.86 7.46
C LEU A 186 -2.91 7.52 8.21
N ARG A 187 -2.63 7.55 9.53
CA ARG A 187 -2.61 6.33 10.37
C ARG A 187 -3.96 5.63 10.41
N LYS A 188 -5.06 6.37 10.49
CA LYS A 188 -6.41 5.80 10.46
C LYS A 188 -6.76 5.17 9.12
N GLY A 189 -6.13 5.63 8.04
CA GLY A 189 -6.20 5.02 6.71
C GLY A 189 -5.24 3.85 6.49
N GLY A 190 -4.43 3.47 7.49
CA GLY A 190 -3.50 2.34 7.38
C GLY A 190 -2.04 2.72 7.20
N ALA A 191 -1.68 4.01 7.12
CA ALA A 191 -0.27 4.40 6.97
C ALA A 191 0.55 4.12 8.24
N PHE A 192 1.74 3.56 8.06
CA PHE A 192 2.79 3.48 9.08
C PHE A 192 4.06 4.19 8.59
N PHE A 193 4.84 4.76 9.52
CA PHE A 193 5.86 5.71 9.13
C PHE A 193 7.27 5.14 9.21
N MET A 194 8.03 5.35 8.13
CA MET A 194 9.42 4.95 8.02
C MET A 194 10.34 6.17 7.90
N ARG A 195 11.47 6.15 8.59
CA ARG A 195 12.54 7.14 8.43
C ARG A 195 13.29 6.89 7.12
N ARG A 196 13.73 7.93 6.44
CA ARG A 196 14.49 7.82 5.18
C ARG A 196 15.82 7.07 5.34
N SER A 197 16.47 7.24 6.48
CA SER A 197 17.70 6.54 6.84
C SER A 197 17.70 6.21 8.32
N PHE A 198 18.08 4.99 8.64
CA PHE A 198 18.19 4.49 10.01
C PHE A 198 19.38 3.53 10.17
N SER A 199 20.31 3.50 9.20
CA SER A 199 21.51 2.65 9.21
C SER A 199 22.35 2.83 10.48
N ASN A 200 22.40 4.04 11.02
CA ASN A 200 23.14 4.37 12.25
C ASN A 200 22.28 4.22 13.53
N ASN A 201 21.06 3.68 13.43
CA ASN A 201 20.16 3.50 14.56
C ASN A 201 19.67 2.05 14.66
N ARG A 202 20.52 1.20 15.21
CA ARG A 202 20.25 -0.25 15.36
C ARG A 202 18.94 -0.53 16.08
N LEU A 203 18.64 0.18 17.18
CA LEU A 203 17.38 0.00 17.90
C LEU A 203 16.15 0.29 17.01
N TYR A 204 16.21 1.37 16.19
CA TYR A 204 15.13 1.67 15.25
C TYR A 204 14.97 0.54 14.22
N SER A 205 16.08 0.01 13.70
CA SER A 205 16.07 -1.10 12.73
C SER A 205 15.44 -2.36 13.33
N VAL A 206 15.76 -2.71 14.58
CA VAL A 206 15.15 -3.85 15.29
C VAL A 206 13.65 -3.65 15.49
N VAL A 207 13.24 -2.46 15.91
CA VAL A 207 11.82 -2.12 16.09
C VAL A 207 11.06 -2.19 14.77
N PHE A 208 11.63 -1.66 13.69
CA PHE A 208 11.01 -1.67 12.36
C PHE A 208 10.90 -3.09 11.79
N TYR A 209 11.94 -3.90 11.95
CA TYR A 209 11.94 -5.32 11.61
C TYR A 209 10.81 -6.08 12.33
N GLU A 210 10.71 -5.93 13.65
CA GLU A 210 9.66 -6.58 14.45
C GLU A 210 8.25 -6.08 14.04
N HIS A 211 8.11 -4.81 13.69
CA HIS A 211 6.85 -4.30 13.19
C HIS A 211 6.41 -4.99 11.90
N LEU A 212 7.29 -5.08 10.89
CA LEU A 212 7.01 -5.77 9.63
C LEU A 212 6.72 -7.25 9.86
N LYS A 213 7.55 -7.93 10.68
CA LYS A 213 7.36 -9.33 11.04
C LYS A 213 5.98 -9.56 11.67
N LYS A 214 5.56 -8.71 12.62
CA LYS A 214 4.25 -8.80 13.27
C LYS A 214 3.09 -8.55 12.31
N LEU A 215 3.22 -7.61 11.39
CA LEU A 215 2.19 -7.37 10.37
C LEU A 215 1.99 -8.62 9.50
N MET A 216 3.08 -9.18 8.95
CA MET A 216 3.02 -10.37 8.10
C MET A 216 2.56 -11.62 8.88
N GLN A 217 3.03 -11.82 10.11
CA GLN A 217 2.58 -12.92 10.98
C GLN A 217 1.08 -12.87 11.26
N ARG A 218 0.50 -11.68 11.35
CA ARG A 218 -0.93 -11.46 11.54
C ARG A 218 -1.73 -11.54 10.23
N GLY A 219 -1.06 -11.80 9.10
CA GLY A 219 -1.68 -11.90 7.78
C GLY A 219 -2.11 -10.54 7.19
N HIS A 220 -1.57 -9.42 7.68
CA HIS A 220 -1.82 -8.12 7.07
C HIS A 220 -1.08 -7.98 5.75
N SER A 221 -1.75 -7.37 4.77
CA SER A 221 -1.11 -6.89 3.55
C SER A 221 -0.32 -5.62 3.81
N ILE A 222 0.76 -5.43 3.05
CA ILE A 222 1.63 -4.25 3.12
C ILE A 222 1.68 -3.62 1.72
N GLU A 223 1.69 -2.31 1.65
CA GLU A 223 1.93 -1.55 0.43
C GLU A 223 3.17 -0.69 0.59
N PHE A 224 4.07 -0.76 -0.39
CA PHE A 224 5.21 0.13 -0.46
C PHE A 224 5.58 0.42 -1.92
N PHE A 225 6.18 1.56 -2.16
CA PHE A 225 6.64 1.95 -3.49
C PHE A 225 8.12 1.58 -3.65
N PRO A 226 8.45 0.62 -4.54
CA PRO A 226 9.82 0.15 -4.69
C PRO A 226 10.78 1.24 -5.15
N GLU A 227 10.31 2.22 -5.87
CA GLU A 227 11.08 3.39 -6.34
C GLU A 227 11.49 4.34 -5.20
N GLY A 228 10.79 4.30 -4.06
CA GLY A 228 11.05 5.15 -2.90
C GLY A 228 10.74 6.64 -3.10
N GLY A 229 10.12 7.00 -4.21
CA GLY A 229 9.68 8.34 -4.56
C GLY A 229 8.91 8.34 -5.87
N ARG A 230 8.22 9.45 -6.19
CA ARG A 230 7.43 9.56 -7.42
C ARG A 230 8.30 9.78 -8.64
N SER A 231 8.04 9.05 -9.72
CA SER A 231 8.57 9.34 -11.04
C SER A 231 7.83 10.53 -11.64
N ARG A 232 8.56 11.59 -11.96
CA ARG A 232 8.01 12.82 -12.57
C ARG A 232 8.12 12.81 -14.09
N SER A 233 9.04 12.00 -14.62
CA SER A 233 9.24 11.82 -16.05
C SER A 233 8.39 10.70 -16.66
N GLY A 234 7.64 9.96 -15.83
CA GLY A 234 6.93 8.77 -16.25
C GLY A 234 7.80 7.50 -16.38
N LYS A 235 9.14 7.62 -16.38
CA LYS A 235 10.05 6.47 -16.42
C LYS A 235 10.11 5.78 -15.06
N LEU A 236 10.18 4.46 -15.03
CA LEU A 236 10.41 3.70 -13.80
C LEU A 236 11.81 4.02 -13.24
N MET A 237 11.87 4.30 -11.95
CA MET A 237 13.12 4.53 -11.25
C MET A 237 13.70 3.21 -10.72
N PRO A 238 15.02 3.11 -10.52
CA PRO A 238 15.63 1.93 -9.90
C PRO A 238 15.05 1.66 -8.52
N PRO A 239 14.88 0.37 -8.13
CA PRO A 239 14.30 0.02 -6.84
C PRO A 239 15.22 0.41 -5.68
N ARG A 240 14.64 0.87 -4.58
CA ARG A 240 15.35 1.14 -3.33
C ARG A 240 15.41 -0.14 -2.47
N PRO A 241 16.61 -0.66 -2.19
CA PRO A 241 16.73 -1.96 -1.54
C PRO A 241 16.28 -1.99 -0.08
N GLY A 242 16.23 -0.85 0.61
CA GLY A 242 16.04 -0.78 2.06
C GLY A 242 14.80 -1.50 2.58
N ILE A 243 13.61 -1.17 2.04
CA ILE A 243 12.36 -1.80 2.49
C ILE A 243 12.24 -3.26 2.01
N ILE A 244 12.71 -3.56 0.80
CA ILE A 244 12.73 -4.93 0.25
C ILE A 244 13.57 -5.84 1.14
N SER A 245 14.79 -5.42 1.49
CA SER A 245 15.67 -6.14 2.40
C SER A 245 15.04 -6.35 3.79
N MET A 246 14.36 -5.33 4.32
CA MET A 246 13.68 -5.45 5.63
C MET A 246 12.50 -6.43 5.58
N ILE A 247 11.74 -6.46 4.50
CA ILE A 247 10.65 -7.43 4.30
C ILE A 247 11.23 -8.84 4.17
N LEU A 248 12.26 -9.05 3.34
CA LEU A 248 12.94 -10.34 3.19
C LEU A 248 13.48 -10.85 4.53
N ARG A 249 14.18 -9.99 5.28
CA ARG A 249 14.68 -10.33 6.61
C ARG A 249 13.54 -10.71 7.58
N SER A 250 12.43 -9.97 7.52
CA SER A 250 11.28 -10.26 8.37
C SER A 250 10.61 -11.58 7.99
N PHE A 251 10.58 -11.91 6.71
CA PHE A 251 10.11 -13.19 6.20
C PHE A 251 10.98 -14.36 6.67
N LEU A 252 12.29 -14.26 6.58
CA LEU A 252 13.21 -15.30 7.07
C LEU A 252 13.04 -15.60 8.57
N GLY A 253 12.60 -14.63 9.35
CA GLY A 253 12.31 -14.81 10.78
C GLY A 253 10.90 -15.33 11.09
N MET A 254 10.15 -15.83 10.10
CA MET A 254 8.78 -16.35 10.28
C MET A 254 8.73 -17.84 9.93
N ASP A 255 7.93 -18.59 10.70
CA ASP A 255 7.65 -19.97 10.43
C ASP A 255 6.44 -20.09 9.49
N GLU A 256 6.51 -20.95 8.47
CA GLU A 256 5.44 -21.45 7.60
C GLU A 256 4.39 -20.41 7.08
N LYS A 257 4.80 -19.19 6.77
CA LYS A 257 3.90 -18.19 6.20
C LYS A 257 4.08 -18.07 4.68
N GLN A 258 2.95 -17.98 3.98
CA GLN A 258 2.94 -17.63 2.57
C GLN A 258 2.98 -16.10 2.44
N VAL A 259 3.98 -15.60 1.73
CA VAL A 259 4.16 -14.18 1.44
C VAL A 259 4.45 -14.02 -0.04
N SER A 260 3.76 -13.12 -0.70
CA SER A 260 3.99 -12.83 -2.12
C SER A 260 4.05 -11.32 -2.36
N PHE A 261 5.05 -10.89 -3.13
CA PHE A 261 5.04 -9.56 -3.71
C PHE A 261 4.06 -9.52 -4.89
N VAL A 262 3.32 -8.45 -4.97
CA VAL A 262 2.38 -8.18 -6.06
C VAL A 262 2.81 -6.89 -6.74
N PRO A 263 3.60 -6.97 -7.83
CA PRO A 263 3.95 -5.81 -8.64
C PRO A 263 2.70 -5.23 -9.29
N ILE A 264 2.56 -3.89 -9.32
CA ILE A 264 1.40 -3.24 -9.91
C ILE A 264 1.86 -2.08 -10.79
N SER A 265 1.43 -2.07 -12.05
CA SER A 265 1.54 -0.92 -12.91
C SER A 265 0.33 -0.02 -12.75
N ILE A 266 0.56 1.26 -12.46
CA ILE A 266 -0.49 2.29 -12.39
C ILE A 266 -0.24 3.28 -13.51
N ASN A 267 -1.22 3.45 -14.39
CA ASN A 267 -1.15 4.34 -15.53
C ASN A 267 -2.34 5.30 -15.51
N TYR A 268 -2.09 6.54 -15.90
CA TYR A 268 -3.09 7.58 -16.00
C TYR A 268 -3.00 8.21 -17.38
N GLU A 269 -4.13 8.50 -18.01
CA GLU A 269 -4.12 9.33 -19.23
C GLU A 269 -3.60 10.72 -18.91
N LYS A 270 -4.04 11.29 -17.79
CA LYS A 270 -3.50 12.55 -17.26
C LYS A 270 -3.17 12.38 -15.77
N VAL A 271 -1.91 12.63 -15.44
CA VAL A 271 -1.47 12.66 -14.05
C VAL A 271 -1.96 13.95 -13.41
N LEU A 272 -2.49 13.86 -12.22
CA LEU A 272 -3.05 14.98 -11.48
C LEU A 272 -2.04 16.12 -11.27
N GLU A 273 -0.77 15.79 -11.02
CA GLU A 273 0.34 16.73 -10.87
C GLU A 273 1.03 17.11 -12.20
N GLY A 274 0.44 16.77 -13.35
CA GLY A 274 1.08 16.89 -14.67
C GLY A 274 1.64 18.29 -14.96
N ASN A 275 0.87 19.35 -14.69
CA ASN A 275 1.33 20.73 -14.87
C ASN A 275 2.54 21.08 -13.98
N SER A 276 2.59 20.56 -12.74
CA SER A 276 3.74 20.76 -11.86
C SER A 276 4.98 20.02 -12.36
N TYR A 277 4.80 18.82 -12.90
CA TYR A 277 5.90 18.03 -13.45
C TYR A 277 6.48 18.67 -14.72
N ILE A 278 5.62 19.18 -15.62
CA ILE A 278 6.05 19.89 -16.83
C ILE A 278 6.89 21.12 -16.44
N ASN A 279 6.43 21.93 -15.48
CA ASN A 279 7.16 23.11 -15.04
C ASN A 279 8.53 22.76 -14.44
N GLU A 280 8.64 21.66 -13.68
CA GLU A 280 9.90 21.20 -13.12
C GLU A 280 10.86 20.67 -14.21
N VAL A 281 10.36 20.00 -15.24
CA VAL A 281 11.15 19.56 -16.42
C VAL A 281 11.65 20.77 -17.20
N MET A 282 10.86 21.86 -17.29
CA MET A 282 11.24 23.12 -17.92
C MET A 282 12.22 23.98 -17.09
N GLY A 283 12.72 23.47 -15.96
CA GLY A 283 13.74 24.13 -15.16
C GLY A 283 13.26 24.89 -13.93
N ALA A 284 11.96 24.78 -13.57
CA ALA A 284 11.49 25.34 -12.31
C ALA A 284 12.10 24.62 -11.10
N GLU A 285 12.38 25.34 -10.02
CA GLU A 285 12.92 24.75 -8.80
C GLU A 285 12.01 23.65 -8.24
N LYS A 286 12.64 22.54 -7.86
CA LYS A 286 12.00 21.39 -7.24
C LYS A 286 11.31 21.78 -5.95
N LYS A 287 10.00 21.98 -5.97
CA LYS A 287 9.23 22.28 -4.76
C LYS A 287 9.32 21.10 -3.80
N LYS A 288 9.68 21.38 -2.54
CA LYS A 288 9.56 20.39 -1.46
C LYS A 288 8.10 19.98 -1.34
N GLU A 289 7.87 18.68 -1.30
CA GLU A 289 6.53 18.10 -1.10
C GLU A 289 5.90 18.68 0.16
N ASN A 290 4.91 19.55 0.00
CA ASN A 290 4.11 20.11 1.07
C ASN A 290 2.74 19.46 1.05
N LEU A 291 2.18 19.26 2.24
CA LEU A 291 0.81 18.78 2.39
C LEU A 291 -0.24 19.66 1.71
N LYS A 292 0.06 20.95 1.53
CA LYS A 292 -0.78 21.85 0.74
C LYS A 292 -0.94 21.36 -0.70
N ASP A 293 0.08 20.71 -1.24
CA ASP A 293 0.03 20.15 -2.60
C ASP A 293 -0.92 18.93 -2.68
N ILE A 294 -0.93 18.08 -1.65
CA ILE A 294 -1.89 16.96 -1.54
C ILE A 294 -3.33 17.49 -1.41
N PHE A 295 -3.56 18.53 -0.62
CA PHE A 295 -4.89 19.11 -0.47
C PHE A 295 -5.31 20.00 -1.65
N SER A 296 -4.36 20.66 -2.35
CA SER A 296 -4.65 21.43 -3.56
C SER A 296 -5.16 20.53 -4.69
N VAL A 297 -4.68 19.28 -4.71
CA VAL A 297 -5.14 18.22 -5.60
C VAL A 297 -6.65 18.00 -5.51
N PHE A 298 -7.20 18.07 -4.30
CA PHE A 298 -8.65 17.94 -4.08
C PHE A 298 -9.44 19.24 -4.32
N ARG A 299 -8.78 20.38 -4.47
CA ARG A 299 -9.44 21.68 -4.61
C ARG A 299 -9.67 22.11 -6.06
N ASP A 300 -8.86 21.66 -7.01
CA ASP A 300 -9.00 22.05 -8.41
C ASP A 300 -10.01 21.17 -9.16
N PHE A 301 -11.29 21.52 -9.07
CA PHE A 301 -12.44 20.74 -9.52
C PHE A 301 -12.68 20.75 -11.04
N ARG A 302 -11.87 21.46 -11.83
CA ARG A 302 -12.20 21.77 -13.23
C ARG A 302 -11.60 20.82 -14.26
N ASN A 303 -10.62 19.98 -13.89
CA ASN A 303 -9.90 19.15 -14.85
C ASN A 303 -10.39 17.70 -14.82
N TYR A 304 -10.98 17.28 -15.92
CA TYR A 304 -11.23 15.88 -16.22
C TYR A 304 -9.91 15.20 -16.58
N LEU A 305 -9.64 14.03 -16.00
CA LEU A 305 -8.34 13.37 -16.04
C LEU A 305 -8.31 12.13 -16.97
N GLY A 306 -9.44 11.80 -17.61
CA GLY A 306 -9.57 10.64 -18.49
C GLY A 306 -9.62 9.33 -17.69
N GLU A 307 -8.96 8.29 -18.19
CA GLU A 307 -8.96 6.96 -17.60
C GLU A 307 -7.74 6.73 -16.71
N ALA A 308 -7.91 5.86 -15.72
CA ALA A 308 -6.82 5.34 -14.89
C ALA A 308 -6.84 3.81 -14.95
N TYR A 309 -5.65 3.20 -14.97
CA TYR A 309 -5.47 1.77 -15.15
C TYR A 309 -4.61 1.22 -14.01
N LEU A 310 -5.09 0.16 -13.36
CA LEU A 310 -4.32 -0.65 -12.41
C LEU A 310 -4.15 -2.05 -12.99
N GLN A 311 -2.94 -2.39 -13.41
CA GLN A 311 -2.63 -3.74 -13.89
C GLN A 311 -1.76 -4.47 -12.89
N PHE A 312 -2.25 -5.62 -12.45
CA PHE A 312 -1.55 -6.51 -11.54
C PHE A 312 -0.61 -7.40 -12.34
N GLY A 313 0.66 -7.38 -11.97
CA GLY A 313 1.66 -8.30 -12.50
C GLY A 313 1.61 -9.66 -11.80
N GLU A 314 2.37 -10.62 -12.33
CA GLU A 314 2.47 -11.95 -11.75
C GLU A 314 3.01 -11.89 -10.32
N PRO A 315 2.34 -12.55 -9.34
CA PRO A 315 2.79 -12.56 -7.96
C PRO A 315 4.13 -13.29 -7.78
N ILE A 316 5.05 -12.69 -7.05
CA ILE A 316 6.35 -13.26 -6.74
C ILE A 316 6.30 -13.89 -5.36
N ASN A 317 6.17 -15.22 -5.29
CA ASN A 317 6.10 -15.97 -4.03
C ASN A 317 7.48 -16.07 -3.38
N LEU A 318 7.59 -15.67 -2.10
CA LEU A 318 8.87 -15.67 -1.37
C LEU A 318 9.34 -17.08 -0.99
N ASN A 319 8.44 -18.05 -0.80
CA ASN A 319 8.87 -19.43 -0.56
C ASN A 319 9.46 -20.06 -1.84
N ALA A 320 8.94 -19.70 -3.02
CA ALA A 320 9.54 -20.10 -4.28
C ALA A 320 10.92 -19.44 -4.48
N LEU A 321 11.03 -18.15 -4.16
CA LEU A 321 12.30 -17.44 -4.19
C LEU A 321 13.34 -18.06 -3.25
N LEU A 322 12.93 -18.47 -2.04
CA LEU A 322 13.83 -19.12 -1.09
C LEU A 322 14.28 -20.52 -1.56
N LYS A 323 13.46 -21.22 -2.34
CA LYS A 323 13.85 -22.48 -2.99
C LYS A 323 14.82 -22.26 -4.14
N GLU A 324 14.64 -21.18 -4.91
CA GLU A 324 15.53 -20.79 -6.01
C GLU A 324 16.88 -20.29 -5.49
N TYR A 325 16.89 -19.61 -4.35
CA TYR A 325 18.09 -19.10 -3.66
C TYR A 325 18.14 -19.61 -2.22
N PRO A 326 18.53 -20.88 -1.98
CA PRO A 326 18.54 -21.44 -0.63
C PRO A 326 19.55 -20.74 0.29
N LEU A 327 19.19 -20.53 1.54
CA LEU A 327 20.08 -19.91 2.53
C LEU A 327 21.40 -20.67 2.72
N SER A 328 21.37 -22.01 2.53
CA SER A 328 22.56 -22.88 2.60
C SER A 328 23.69 -22.52 1.65
N ASP A 329 23.34 -21.86 0.52
CA ASP A 329 24.30 -21.51 -0.54
C ASP A 329 25.06 -20.21 -0.25
N TYR A 330 24.78 -19.60 0.89
CA TYR A 330 25.33 -18.30 1.30
C TYR A 330 26.05 -18.39 2.64
N SER A 331 27.08 -17.57 2.82
CA SER A 331 27.89 -17.56 4.02
C SER A 331 27.15 -17.10 5.28
N SER A 332 26.08 -16.33 5.12
CA SER A 332 25.24 -15.80 6.20
C SER A 332 23.92 -15.23 5.67
N GLU A 333 22.92 -15.04 6.56
CA GLU A 333 21.68 -14.30 6.26
C GLU A 333 21.98 -12.91 5.65
N LYS A 334 23.02 -12.23 6.14
CA LYS A 334 23.41 -10.92 5.64
C LYS A 334 23.94 -10.98 4.19
N ASP A 335 24.71 -12.01 3.86
CA ASP A 335 25.20 -12.25 2.50
C ASP A 335 24.06 -12.58 1.55
N TRP A 336 23.14 -13.45 1.99
CA TRP A 336 21.91 -13.76 1.25
C TRP A 336 21.09 -12.50 0.97
N LEU A 337 20.81 -11.69 1.98
CA LEU A 337 20.07 -10.43 1.82
C LEU A 337 20.77 -9.47 0.87
N PHE A 338 22.08 -9.37 0.94
CA PHE A 338 22.88 -8.49 0.07
C PHE A 338 22.76 -8.91 -1.41
N LYS A 339 22.79 -10.21 -1.69
CA LYS A 339 22.74 -10.75 -3.07
C LYS A 339 21.30 -10.88 -3.61
N VAL A 340 20.35 -11.33 -2.80
CA VAL A 340 18.97 -11.62 -3.25
C VAL A 340 18.08 -10.37 -3.30
N THR A 341 18.33 -9.37 -2.45
CA THR A 341 17.53 -8.13 -2.47
C THR A 341 17.56 -7.41 -3.83
N PRO A 342 18.72 -7.21 -4.50
CA PRO A 342 18.76 -6.61 -5.84
C PRO A 342 18.05 -7.45 -6.90
N VAL A 343 18.16 -8.79 -6.83
CA VAL A 343 17.49 -9.72 -7.75
C VAL A 343 15.97 -9.56 -7.64
N LEU A 344 15.43 -9.63 -6.42
CA LEU A 344 14.01 -9.43 -6.18
C LEU A 344 13.56 -8.02 -6.60
N GLY A 345 14.34 -7.00 -6.26
CA GLY A 345 14.07 -5.62 -6.68
C GLY A 345 13.98 -5.48 -8.20
N LYS A 346 14.93 -6.06 -8.93
CA LYS A 346 14.91 -6.08 -10.41
C LYS A 346 13.67 -6.84 -10.92
N LYS A 347 13.37 -8.02 -10.38
CA LYS A 347 12.19 -8.81 -10.76
C LYS A 347 10.89 -8.03 -10.57
N ILE A 348 10.72 -7.35 -9.43
CA ILE A 348 9.56 -6.48 -9.18
C ILE A 348 9.46 -5.39 -10.25
N MET A 349 10.55 -4.66 -10.54
CA MET A 349 10.53 -3.55 -11.50
C MET A 349 10.31 -4.03 -12.94
N THR A 350 10.89 -5.17 -13.32
CA THR A 350 10.65 -5.78 -14.64
C THR A 350 9.18 -6.16 -14.79
N THR A 351 8.60 -6.84 -13.79
CA THR A 351 7.17 -7.21 -13.81
C THR A 351 6.26 -5.98 -13.87
N ILE A 352 6.57 -4.90 -13.16
CA ILE A 352 5.83 -3.62 -13.28
C ILE A 352 5.90 -3.09 -14.70
N ASN A 353 7.08 -3.09 -15.32
CA ASN A 353 7.28 -2.60 -16.67
C ASN A 353 6.49 -3.43 -17.70
N ASP A 354 6.58 -4.74 -17.60
CA ASP A 354 5.92 -5.68 -18.51
C ASP A 354 4.38 -5.65 -18.35
N SER A 355 3.91 -5.21 -17.18
CA SER A 355 2.49 -4.98 -16.89
C SER A 355 2.03 -3.55 -17.24
N THR A 356 2.84 -2.74 -17.94
CA THR A 356 2.44 -1.37 -18.28
C THR A 356 1.37 -1.36 -19.36
N VAL A 357 0.26 -0.66 -19.08
CA VAL A 357 -0.83 -0.49 -20.06
C VAL A 357 -0.43 0.54 -21.11
N VAL A 358 -0.54 0.17 -22.36
CA VAL A 358 -0.33 1.09 -23.49
C VAL A 358 -1.68 1.73 -23.83
N THR A 359 -1.82 3.02 -23.53
CA THR A 359 -3.06 3.77 -23.80
C THR A 359 -3.04 4.37 -25.20
N SER A 360 -4.22 4.65 -25.77
CA SER A 360 -4.34 5.34 -27.05
C SER A 360 -3.66 6.71 -27.03
N THR A 361 -3.75 7.43 -25.91
CA THR A 361 -3.09 8.72 -25.68
C THR A 361 -1.57 8.58 -25.73
N ALA A 362 -1.01 7.51 -25.14
CA ALA A 362 0.43 7.25 -25.17
C ALA A 362 0.93 6.94 -26.59
N LEU A 363 0.19 6.12 -27.34
CA LEU A 363 0.50 5.81 -28.74
C LEU A 363 0.45 7.04 -29.63
N PHE A 364 -0.61 7.84 -29.49
CA PHE A 364 -0.76 9.09 -30.25
C PHE A 364 0.37 10.07 -29.93
N SER A 365 0.75 10.23 -28.65
CA SER A 365 1.87 11.07 -28.25
C SER A 365 3.20 10.58 -28.84
N LEU A 366 3.42 9.26 -28.88
CA LEU A 366 4.60 8.66 -29.49
C LEU A 366 4.65 8.97 -31.00
N CYS A 367 3.54 8.82 -31.72
CA CYS A 367 3.45 9.15 -33.13
C CYS A 367 3.78 10.63 -33.39
N LEU A 368 3.28 11.55 -32.56
CA LEU A 368 3.57 12.98 -32.69
C LEU A 368 5.05 13.30 -32.49
N LEU A 369 5.70 12.66 -31.50
CA LEU A 369 7.14 12.83 -31.28
C LEU A 369 7.95 12.34 -32.48
N TYR A 370 7.64 11.18 -33.04
CA TYR A 370 8.32 10.64 -34.22
C TYR A 370 8.11 11.51 -35.46
N THR A 371 6.94 12.10 -35.64
CA THR A 371 6.67 12.96 -36.82
C THR A 371 7.33 14.33 -36.70
N SER A 372 7.45 14.90 -35.47
CA SER A 372 8.16 16.15 -35.27
C SER A 372 9.67 16.02 -35.47
N ASP A 373 10.29 14.94 -34.94
CA ASP A 373 11.72 14.69 -35.14
C ASP A 373 12.07 14.48 -36.62
N ALA A 374 11.22 13.73 -37.37
CA ALA A 374 11.40 13.53 -38.80
C ALA A 374 11.24 14.84 -39.62
N ALA A 375 10.42 15.80 -39.16
CA ALA A 375 10.27 17.10 -39.81
C ALA A 375 11.47 18.01 -39.54
N ASP A 376 12.12 17.92 -38.38
CA ASP A 376 13.33 18.68 -38.06
C ASP A 376 14.55 18.13 -38.83
N ASP A 377 14.66 16.80 -39.02
CA ASP A 377 15.71 16.14 -39.78
C ASP A 377 15.61 16.43 -41.32
N MET A 378 14.44 16.83 -41.82
CA MET A 378 14.23 17.20 -43.22
C MET A 378 14.50 18.68 -43.54
N GLN A 379 14.80 19.49 -42.52
CA GLN A 379 15.12 20.91 -42.66
C GLN A 379 16.63 21.21 -42.63
N CYS A 380 17.51 20.20 -42.57
CA CYS A 380 18.97 20.33 -42.68
C CYS A 380 19.50 20.06 -44.06
#